data_2c8affa6b4a40021d90c2d048b72ad3b
#
_entry.id   2c8affa6b4a40021d90c2d048b72ad3b
#
_cell.length_a   1.000
_cell.length_b   1.000
_cell.length_c   1.000
_cell.angle_alpha   90.00
_cell.angle_beta   90.00
_cell.angle_gamma   90.00
#
_symmetry.space_group_name_H-M   'P 1'
#
loop_
_entity.id
_entity.type
_entity.pdbx_description
1 polymer ?
#
loop_
_entity_poly.entity_id
_entity_poly.type
_entity_poly.pdbx_seq_one_letter_code
_entity_poly.pdbx_strand_id
1 'polypeptide(L)' 'MNTTDFINNFVELFDDVPAGVTVETKFRELEEWSSLVALGVMAMMDEEYDVQINAEEMRSAETIEDLIRIVESHI' A
#
# COMPACT_ATOMS: atom_id res chain seq x y z
N MET A 1 8.13 -1.61 -11.85
CA MET A 1 6.83 -1.98 -11.24
C MET A 1 5.71 -1.17 -11.91
N ASN A 2 4.57 -1.79 -12.12
CA ASN A 2 3.42 -1.09 -12.71
C ASN A 2 2.62 -0.40 -11.60
N THR A 3 2.58 0.94 -11.64
CA THR A 3 1.90 1.76 -10.65
C THR A 3 0.40 1.47 -10.60
N THR A 4 -0.23 1.30 -11.76
CA THR A 4 -1.67 1.01 -11.83
C THR A 4 -2.00 -0.30 -11.16
N ASP A 5 -1.19 -1.33 -11.40
CA ASP A 5 -1.40 -2.63 -10.77
C ASP A 5 -1.25 -2.54 -9.25
N PHE A 6 -0.27 -1.78 -8.77
CA PHE A 6 -0.09 -1.59 -7.32
C PHE A 6 -1.31 -0.91 -6.71
N ILE A 7 -1.80 0.15 -7.33
CA ILE A 7 -2.99 0.86 -6.84
C ILE A 7 -4.20 -0.05 -6.83
N ASN A 8 -4.40 -0.84 -7.87
CA ASN A 8 -5.53 -1.78 -7.94
C ASN A 8 -5.44 -2.81 -6.82
N ASN A 9 -4.27 -3.36 -6.58
CA ASN A 9 -4.06 -4.33 -5.49
C ASN A 9 -4.31 -3.68 -4.13
N PHE A 10 -3.89 -2.43 -3.98
CA PHE A 10 -4.05 -1.69 -2.73
C PHE A 10 -5.54 -1.43 -2.43
N VAL A 11 -6.28 -0.88 -3.40
CA VAL A 11 -7.68 -0.50 -3.16
C VAL A 11 -8.59 -1.71 -2.93
N GLU A 12 -8.22 -2.87 -3.46
CA GLU A 12 -8.98 -4.11 -3.24
C GLU A 12 -8.97 -4.57 -1.79
N LEU A 13 -8.05 -4.04 -0.97
CA LEU A 13 -7.99 -4.38 0.45
C LEU A 13 -9.10 -3.71 1.27
N PHE A 14 -9.81 -2.77 0.68
CA PHE A 14 -10.86 -2.02 1.37
C PHE A 14 -12.22 -2.61 1.04
N ASP A 15 -13.12 -2.69 2.02
CA ASP A 15 -14.49 -3.15 1.80
C ASP A 15 -15.23 -2.18 0.89
N ASP A 16 -15.06 -0.88 1.14
CA ASP A 16 -15.61 0.18 0.30
C ASP A 16 -14.44 0.77 -0.50
N VAL A 17 -14.29 0.33 -1.73
CA VAL A 17 -13.14 0.69 -2.55
C VAL A 17 -13.05 2.20 -2.73
N PRO A 18 -11.97 2.84 -2.26
CA PRO A 18 -11.84 4.30 -2.40
C PRO A 18 -11.67 4.69 -3.86
N ALA A 19 -12.34 5.77 -4.25
CA ALA A 19 -12.24 6.30 -5.60
C ALA A 19 -11.14 7.37 -5.67
N GLY A 20 -10.56 7.53 -6.85
CA GLY A 20 -9.61 8.61 -7.09
C GLY A 20 -8.25 8.44 -6.42
N VAL A 21 -7.88 7.22 -6.07
CA VAL A 21 -6.57 6.95 -5.48
C VAL A 21 -5.48 7.08 -6.53
N THR A 22 -4.47 7.88 -6.21
CA THR A 22 -3.30 8.08 -7.07
C THR A 22 -2.03 7.84 -6.24
N VAL A 23 -0.86 7.97 -6.88
CA VAL A 23 0.41 7.83 -6.16
C VAL A 23 0.59 8.92 -5.09
N GLU A 24 -0.10 10.04 -5.23
CA GLU A 24 -0.02 11.15 -4.26
C GLU A 24 -0.98 11.00 -3.09
N THR A 25 -1.87 10.01 -3.13
CA THR A 25 -2.86 9.81 -2.08
C THR A 25 -2.17 9.49 -0.75
N LYS A 26 -2.56 10.25 0.29
CA LYS A 26 -2.11 9.98 1.66
C LYS A 26 -3.02 8.91 2.24
N PHE A 27 -2.59 7.67 2.15
CA PHE A 27 -3.46 6.53 2.45
C PHE A 27 -3.92 6.47 3.91
N ARG A 28 -3.15 7.06 4.83
CA ARG A 28 -3.53 7.07 6.23
C ARG A 28 -4.76 7.94 6.50
N GLU A 29 -5.10 8.83 5.57
CA GLU A 29 -6.27 9.69 5.68
C GLU A 29 -7.54 9.03 5.10
N LEU A 30 -7.41 7.86 4.50
CA LEU A 30 -8.55 7.13 3.99
C LEU A 30 -9.42 6.66 5.16
N GLU A 31 -10.73 6.76 4.97
CA GLU A 31 -11.69 6.52 6.05
C GLU A 31 -11.57 5.13 6.68
N GLU A 32 -11.36 4.12 5.87
CA GLU A 32 -11.25 2.74 6.36
C GLU A 32 -9.84 2.35 6.82
N TRP A 33 -8.87 3.26 6.73
CA TRP A 33 -7.50 2.93 7.10
C TRP A 33 -7.42 2.51 8.58
N SER A 34 -6.73 1.42 8.83
CA SER A 34 -6.58 0.88 10.18
C SER A 34 -5.33 -0.01 10.22
N SER A 35 -4.97 -0.45 11.41
CA SER A 35 -3.87 -1.41 11.57
C SER A 35 -4.15 -2.70 10.81
N LEU A 36 -5.41 -3.11 10.74
CA LEU A 36 -5.78 -4.31 10.00
C LEU A 36 -5.53 -4.14 8.50
N VAL A 37 -5.90 -2.98 7.94
CA VAL A 37 -5.62 -2.68 6.54
C VAL A 37 -4.12 -2.62 6.30
N ALA A 38 -3.36 -2.02 7.24
CA ALA A 38 -1.91 -1.98 7.13
C ALA A 38 -1.29 -3.37 7.04
N LEU A 39 -1.76 -4.31 7.86
CA LEU A 39 -1.31 -5.69 7.78
C LEU A 39 -1.67 -6.32 6.43
N GLY A 40 -2.85 -5.98 5.90
CA GLY A 40 -3.26 -6.43 4.57
C GLY A 40 -2.35 -5.92 3.47
N VAL A 41 -1.91 -4.66 3.57
CA VAL A 41 -0.95 -4.08 2.62
C VAL A 41 0.37 -4.84 2.66
N MET A 42 0.87 -5.14 3.85
CA MET A 42 2.11 -5.90 4.01
C MET A 42 1.97 -7.29 3.40
N ALA A 43 0.85 -7.95 3.63
CA ALA A 43 0.58 -9.27 3.06
C ALA A 43 0.48 -9.21 1.52
N MET A 44 -0.15 -8.16 1.00
CA MET A 44 -0.26 -7.97 -0.44
C MET A 44 1.12 -7.79 -1.08
N MET A 45 1.99 -7.01 -0.45
CA MET A 45 3.35 -6.83 -0.96
C MET A 45 4.12 -8.14 -1.01
N ASP A 46 3.93 -9.00 -0.01
CA ASP A 46 4.58 -10.30 0.02
C ASP A 46 4.03 -11.21 -1.10
N GLU A 47 2.72 -11.26 -1.23
CA GLU A 47 2.08 -12.14 -2.22
C GLU A 47 2.29 -11.70 -3.66
N GLU A 48 2.19 -10.40 -3.93
CA GLU A 48 2.20 -9.90 -5.31
C GLU A 48 3.60 -9.51 -5.78
N TYR A 49 4.48 -9.13 -4.87
CA TYR A 49 5.80 -8.61 -5.23
C TYR A 49 6.96 -9.35 -4.57
N ASP A 50 6.66 -10.35 -3.76
CA ASP A 50 7.67 -11.11 -3.02
C ASP A 50 8.57 -10.19 -2.17
N VAL A 51 7.95 -9.18 -1.55
CA VAL A 51 8.64 -8.20 -0.71
C VAL A 51 8.10 -8.28 0.71
N GLN A 52 9.00 -8.47 1.67
CA GLN A 52 8.67 -8.49 3.09
C GLN A 52 9.14 -7.20 3.72
N ILE A 53 8.22 -6.35 4.15
CA ILE A 53 8.55 -5.11 4.84
C ILE A 53 8.19 -5.25 6.32
N ASN A 54 8.87 -4.46 7.16
CA ASN A 54 8.58 -4.47 8.60
C ASN A 54 7.64 -3.32 8.96
N ALA A 55 7.18 -3.33 10.22
CA ALA A 55 6.24 -2.32 10.70
C ALA A 55 6.82 -0.91 10.66
N GLU A 56 8.13 -0.78 10.84
CA GLU A 56 8.80 0.50 10.81
C GLU A 56 8.76 1.13 9.42
N GLU A 57 9.05 0.33 8.39
CA GLU A 57 8.95 0.77 7.00
C GLU A 57 7.52 1.17 6.67
N MET A 58 6.54 0.40 7.14
CA MET A 58 5.14 0.72 6.91
C MET A 58 4.76 2.06 7.56
N ARG A 59 5.23 2.31 8.78
CA ARG A 59 4.95 3.56 9.48
C ARG A 59 5.63 4.76 8.85
N SER A 60 6.74 4.57 8.15
CA SER A 60 7.46 5.66 7.51
C SER A 60 6.77 6.18 6.26
N ALA A 61 5.88 5.41 5.66
CA ALA A 61 5.21 5.78 4.43
C ALA A 61 3.99 6.65 4.70
N GLU A 62 3.77 7.65 3.87
CA GLU A 62 2.59 8.52 3.94
C GLU A 62 1.73 8.41 2.69
N THR A 63 2.34 8.23 1.53
CA THR A 63 1.63 8.19 0.25
C THR A 63 1.79 6.83 -0.41
N ILE A 64 0.95 6.59 -1.41
CA ILE A 64 1.07 5.39 -2.23
C ILE A 64 2.45 5.34 -2.90
N GLU A 65 2.96 6.50 -3.35
CA GLU A 65 4.29 6.57 -3.93
C GLU A 65 5.36 6.08 -2.96
N ASP A 66 5.25 6.45 -1.68
CA ASP A 66 6.19 5.98 -0.66
C ASP A 66 6.17 4.46 -0.54
N LEU A 67 4.99 3.85 -0.59
CA LEU A 67 4.86 2.40 -0.55
C LEU A 67 5.52 1.76 -1.77
N ILE A 68 5.31 2.35 -2.95
CA ILE A 68 5.92 1.85 -4.19
C ILE A 68 7.44 1.91 -4.09
N ARG A 69 7.99 3.01 -3.57
CA ARG A 69 9.43 3.15 -3.40
C ARG A 69 10.01 2.10 -2.45
N ILE A 70 9.27 1.78 -1.39
CA ILE A 70 9.69 0.72 -0.46
C ILE A 70 9.77 -0.62 -1.19
N VAL A 71 8.74 -0.96 -1.96
CA VAL A 71 8.75 -2.19 -2.75
C VAL A 71 9.92 -2.20 -3.71
N GLU A 72 10.13 -1.11 -4.43
CA GLU A 72 11.22 -1.02 -5.40
C GLU A 72 12.59 -1.13 -4.75
N SER A 73 12.74 -0.70 -3.52
CA SER A 73 14.01 -0.80 -2.79
C SER A 73 14.35 -2.23 -2.39
N HIS A 74 13.37 -3.11 -2.37
CA HIS A 74 13.55 -4.51 -2.00
C HIS A 74 13.69 -5.46 -3.21
N ILE A 75 13.51 -4.95 -4.41
CA ILE A 75 13.56 -5.77 -5.63
C ILE A 75 14.99 -5.83 -6.19
#